data_653c391b4d8c79947f47fe1a7b9aacec
#
_entry.id   653c391b4d8c79947f47fe1a7b9aacec
#
_cell.length_a   1.000
_cell.length_b   1.000
_cell.length_c   1.000
_cell.angle_alpha   90.00
_cell.angle_beta   90.00
_cell.angle_gamma   90.00
#
_symmetry.space_group_name_H-M   'P 1'
#
loop_
_entity.id
_entity.type
_entity.pdbx_description
1 polymer ?
#
loop_
_entity_poly.entity_id
_entity_poly.type
_entity_poly.pdbx_seq_one_letter_code
_entity_poly.pdbx_strand_id
1 'polypeptide(L)'
;MTDVDLTAYFARIGYRGPQDPTGDVLAELVAAHNRSIPFENLDPVFGVPVFDLGADALVDKLVQRRRGGYCYEHNGLLGYVLERLGYGVDRYAGRVVWMSEPGGPLPARTHQVLAVTVPGVAGRQLVDVGFGGQTLTSPIDLTVGVEQPTRHEPYRLTEGTEGLVLEAQVRGTWQALYEFTEKPQPRIDLEVGSWYVSTHPASHFVTGLTAALVTDDARWNLRGRNLAVHRAGTTEKTRFDTADQVVAALTNTFGIDLTDVAAPDVVLTRVGQLLDA
;
A
#
# COMPACT_ATOMS: atom_id res chain seq x y z
N MET A 1 20.59 -4.70 -13.70
CA MET A 1 19.32 -3.93 -13.76
C MET A 1 18.24 -4.93 -14.09
N THR A 2 17.42 -5.25 -13.13
CA THR A 2 16.28 -6.16 -13.30
C THR A 2 15.24 -5.47 -14.18
N ASP A 3 14.89 -6.09 -15.28
CA ASP A 3 13.99 -5.50 -16.29
C ASP A 3 12.55 -5.85 -15.90
N VAL A 4 11.80 -4.88 -15.37
CA VAL A 4 10.36 -5.06 -15.09
C VAL A 4 9.63 -5.19 -16.43
N ASP A 5 8.87 -6.26 -16.60
CA ASP A 5 7.97 -6.42 -17.73
C ASP A 5 6.80 -5.41 -17.62
N LEU A 6 6.98 -4.24 -18.25
CA LEU A 6 5.97 -3.20 -18.28
C LEU A 6 4.66 -3.68 -18.95
N THR A 7 4.74 -4.55 -19.94
CA THR A 7 3.56 -5.07 -20.64
C THR A 7 2.69 -5.88 -19.70
N ALA A 8 3.30 -6.79 -18.94
CA ALA A 8 2.60 -7.59 -17.94
C ALA A 8 2.03 -6.71 -16.81
N TYR A 9 2.81 -5.74 -16.33
CA TYR A 9 2.34 -4.81 -15.30
C TYR A 9 1.15 -3.97 -15.79
N PHE A 10 1.21 -3.37 -16.98
CA PHE A 10 0.11 -2.59 -17.54
C PHE A 10 -1.15 -3.44 -17.78
N ALA A 11 -0.97 -4.68 -18.23
CA ALA A 11 -2.09 -5.62 -18.33
C ALA A 11 -2.72 -5.92 -16.95
N ARG A 12 -1.89 -6.08 -15.90
CA ARG A 12 -2.35 -6.32 -14.52
C ARG A 12 -3.18 -5.18 -13.96
N ILE A 13 -2.76 -3.92 -14.21
CA ILE A 13 -3.47 -2.73 -13.71
C ILE A 13 -4.50 -2.17 -14.71
N GLY A 14 -4.66 -2.79 -15.89
CA GLY A 14 -5.60 -2.34 -16.92
C GLY A 14 -5.22 -0.99 -17.56
N TYR A 15 -3.94 -0.60 -17.50
CA TYR A 15 -3.47 0.67 -18.06
C TYR A 15 -3.19 0.55 -19.56
N ARG A 16 -3.69 1.51 -20.34
CA ARG A 16 -3.51 1.58 -21.80
C ARG A 16 -3.12 2.97 -22.28
N GLY A 17 -2.70 3.84 -21.37
CA GLY A 17 -2.32 5.22 -21.65
C GLY A 17 -0.90 5.36 -22.21
N PRO A 18 -0.43 6.60 -22.38
CA PRO A 18 0.95 6.94 -22.74
C PRO A 18 1.96 6.39 -21.73
N GLN A 19 3.22 6.28 -22.16
CA GLN A 19 4.33 5.79 -21.32
C GLN A 19 5.41 6.85 -21.09
N ASP A 20 5.21 8.07 -21.60
CA ASP A 20 6.13 9.18 -21.37
C ASP A 20 6.09 9.60 -19.90
N PRO A 21 7.25 9.90 -19.27
CA PRO A 21 7.32 10.22 -17.84
C PRO A 21 6.81 11.65 -17.56
N THR A 22 5.50 11.82 -17.56
CA THR A 22 4.80 13.08 -17.26
C THR A 22 4.02 13.00 -15.95
N GLY A 23 3.63 14.17 -15.39
CA GLY A 23 2.79 14.20 -14.17
C GLY A 23 1.44 13.51 -14.35
N ASP A 24 0.81 13.68 -15.50
CA ASP A 24 -0.48 13.05 -15.83
C ASP A 24 -0.36 11.51 -15.88
N VAL A 25 0.69 11.00 -16.54
CA VAL A 25 0.97 9.56 -16.60
C VAL A 25 1.24 9.00 -15.20
N LEU A 26 2.02 9.72 -14.37
CA LEU A 26 2.24 9.32 -12.99
C LEU A 26 0.93 9.20 -12.20
N ALA A 27 0.05 10.20 -12.30
CA ALA A 27 -1.23 10.21 -11.63
C ALA A 27 -2.15 9.07 -12.07
N GLU A 28 -2.18 8.77 -13.37
CA GLU A 28 -2.96 7.66 -13.91
C GLU A 28 -2.41 6.29 -13.50
N LEU A 29 -1.08 6.12 -13.46
CA LEU A 29 -0.45 4.88 -12.98
C LEU A 29 -0.74 4.63 -11.51
N VAL A 30 -0.65 5.65 -10.65
CA VAL A 30 -1.01 5.57 -9.22
C VAL A 30 -2.46 5.13 -9.06
N ALA A 31 -3.38 5.76 -9.79
CA ALA A 31 -4.80 5.41 -9.71
C ALA A 31 -5.08 3.99 -10.24
N ALA A 32 -4.47 3.60 -11.36
CA ALA A 32 -4.65 2.27 -11.94
C ALA A 32 -4.07 1.16 -11.03
N HIS A 33 -2.92 1.40 -10.42
CA HIS A 33 -2.31 0.51 -9.44
C HIS A 33 -3.25 0.27 -8.25
N ASN A 34 -3.72 1.36 -7.62
CA ASN A 34 -4.61 1.32 -6.45
C ASN A 34 -5.92 0.56 -6.72
N ARG A 35 -6.49 0.69 -7.94
CA ARG A 35 -7.73 0.00 -8.32
C ARG A 35 -7.56 -1.50 -8.57
N SER A 36 -6.35 -1.94 -8.89
CA SER A 36 -6.12 -3.25 -9.48
C SER A 36 -5.33 -4.20 -8.60
N ILE A 37 -4.46 -3.67 -7.73
CA ILE A 37 -3.63 -4.49 -6.85
C ILE A 37 -4.06 -4.23 -5.40
N PRO A 38 -4.68 -5.19 -4.72
CA PRO A 38 -5.14 -5.03 -3.35
C PRO A 38 -3.97 -5.01 -2.37
N PHE A 39 -4.08 -4.19 -1.33
CA PHE A 39 -3.24 -4.33 -0.14
C PHE A 39 -3.66 -5.59 0.62
N GLU A 40 -2.71 -6.42 1.07
CA GLU A 40 -2.98 -7.63 1.86
C GLU A 40 -1.75 -8.10 2.64
N ASN A 41 -1.98 -8.93 3.65
CA ASN A 41 -0.91 -9.49 4.49
C ASN A 41 -0.97 -11.03 4.59
N LEU A 42 -1.39 -11.71 3.55
CA LEU A 42 -1.56 -13.17 3.59
C LEU A 42 -0.23 -13.88 3.84
N ASP A 43 0.87 -13.47 3.20
CA ASP A 43 2.17 -14.10 3.42
C ASP A 43 2.57 -14.08 4.90
N PRO A 44 2.59 -12.93 5.61
CA PRO A 44 2.86 -12.89 7.05
C PRO A 44 1.92 -13.76 7.90
N VAL A 45 0.61 -13.73 7.64
CA VAL A 45 -0.34 -14.53 8.44
C VAL A 45 -0.22 -16.02 8.18
N PHE A 46 0.34 -16.43 7.04
CA PHE A 46 0.68 -17.83 6.73
C PHE A 46 2.12 -18.19 7.10
N GLY A 47 2.86 -17.29 7.76
CA GLY A 47 4.22 -17.53 8.22
C GLY A 47 5.27 -17.47 7.10
N VAL A 48 4.95 -16.87 5.97
CA VAL A 48 5.87 -16.65 4.86
C VAL A 48 6.56 -15.29 5.03
N PRO A 49 7.89 -15.26 5.26
CA PRO A 49 8.62 -14.02 5.38
C PRO A 49 8.66 -13.25 4.06
N VAL A 50 8.48 -11.94 4.12
CA VAL A 50 8.62 -11.05 2.95
C VAL A 50 9.89 -10.23 3.13
N PHE A 51 10.97 -10.64 2.49
CA PHE A 51 12.28 -9.97 2.56
C PHE A 51 12.87 -9.69 1.18
N ASP A 52 12.53 -10.45 0.16
CA ASP A 52 12.98 -10.18 -1.21
C ASP A 52 12.09 -9.10 -1.84
N LEU A 53 12.62 -7.89 -1.91
CA LEU A 53 11.98 -6.75 -2.55
C LEU A 53 12.57 -6.47 -3.94
N GLY A 54 13.22 -7.46 -4.55
CA GLY A 54 13.70 -7.40 -5.92
C GLY A 54 12.55 -7.34 -6.94
N ALA A 55 12.80 -6.74 -8.09
CA ALA A 55 11.78 -6.53 -9.11
C ALA A 55 11.12 -7.85 -9.56
N ASP A 56 11.92 -8.91 -9.75
CA ASP A 56 11.44 -10.22 -10.20
C ASP A 56 10.46 -10.84 -9.19
N ALA A 57 10.80 -10.81 -7.89
CA ALA A 57 9.95 -11.34 -6.83
C ALA A 57 8.62 -10.56 -6.72
N LEU A 58 8.68 -9.22 -6.85
CA LEU A 58 7.49 -8.37 -6.81
C LEU A 58 6.60 -8.54 -8.03
N VAL A 59 7.19 -8.67 -9.23
CA VAL A 59 6.45 -8.96 -10.47
C VAL A 59 5.80 -10.33 -10.40
N ASP A 60 6.54 -11.36 -9.96
CA ASP A 60 5.99 -12.70 -9.78
C ASP A 60 4.74 -12.66 -8.88
N LYS A 61 4.84 -12.10 -7.69
CA LYS A 61 3.74 -12.09 -6.73
C LYS A 61 2.57 -11.19 -7.15
N LEU A 62 2.83 -9.90 -7.40
CA LEU A 62 1.75 -8.90 -7.57
C LEU A 62 1.15 -8.90 -8.98
N VAL A 63 1.95 -9.30 -9.99
CA VAL A 63 1.53 -9.27 -11.39
C VAL A 63 1.12 -10.66 -11.88
N GLN A 64 2.03 -11.64 -11.83
CA GLN A 64 1.82 -12.96 -12.43
C GLN A 64 0.85 -13.81 -11.61
N ARG A 65 1.10 -13.95 -10.31
CA ARG A 65 0.22 -14.70 -9.38
C ARG A 65 -1.02 -13.93 -8.92
N ARG A 66 -1.21 -12.70 -9.39
CA ARG A 66 -2.37 -11.83 -9.10
C ARG A 66 -2.67 -11.68 -7.60
N ARG A 67 -1.64 -11.74 -6.78
CA ARG A 67 -1.67 -11.43 -5.36
C ARG A 67 -1.66 -9.92 -5.13
N GLY A 68 -1.81 -9.53 -3.89
CA GLY A 68 -1.47 -8.21 -3.38
C GLY A 68 -0.20 -8.24 -2.54
N GLY A 69 -0.05 -7.26 -1.68
CA GLY A 69 1.05 -7.14 -0.75
C GLY A 69 0.84 -5.95 0.19
N TYR A 70 1.87 -5.56 0.91
CA TYR A 70 1.83 -4.37 1.75
C TYR A 70 2.85 -3.31 1.28
N CYS A 71 3.09 -2.26 2.07
CA CYS A 71 3.78 -1.04 1.61
C CYS A 71 5.10 -1.27 0.88
N TYR A 72 5.95 -2.18 1.38
CA TYR A 72 7.24 -2.49 0.76
C TYR A 72 7.10 -3.11 -0.63
N GLU A 73 6.09 -3.95 -0.81
CA GLU A 73 5.85 -4.63 -2.08
C GLU A 73 5.18 -3.72 -3.10
N HIS A 74 4.15 -3.00 -2.70
CA HIS A 74 3.43 -2.05 -3.56
C HIS A 74 4.34 -0.91 -4.03
N ASN A 75 4.95 -0.18 -3.10
CA ASN A 75 5.83 0.93 -3.42
C ASN A 75 7.14 0.44 -4.06
N GLY A 76 7.60 -0.75 -3.72
CA GLY A 76 8.72 -1.41 -4.39
C GLY A 76 8.46 -1.64 -5.86
N LEU A 77 7.36 -2.33 -6.20
CA LEU A 77 6.97 -2.61 -7.59
C LEU A 77 6.75 -1.33 -8.39
N LEU A 78 5.92 -0.40 -7.86
CA LEU A 78 5.68 0.87 -8.56
C LEU A 78 6.97 1.65 -8.77
N GLY A 79 7.88 1.66 -7.78
CA GLY A 79 9.18 2.32 -7.90
C GLY A 79 9.99 1.79 -9.09
N TYR A 80 10.09 0.47 -9.25
CA TYR A 80 10.78 -0.14 -10.41
C TYR A 80 10.10 0.19 -11.75
N VAL A 81 8.76 0.17 -11.78
CA VAL A 81 7.99 0.56 -12.98
C VAL A 81 8.29 2.01 -13.37
N LEU A 82 8.28 2.93 -12.41
CA LEU A 82 8.54 4.35 -12.65
C LEU A 82 9.99 4.59 -13.11
N GLU A 83 10.97 3.93 -12.49
CA GLU A 83 12.36 3.99 -12.93
C GLU A 83 12.52 3.50 -14.36
N ARG A 84 11.82 2.43 -14.75
CA ARG A 84 11.85 1.86 -16.10
C ARG A 84 11.22 2.79 -17.14
N LEU A 85 10.24 3.61 -16.71
CA LEU A 85 9.62 4.66 -17.55
C LEU A 85 10.44 5.95 -17.64
N GLY A 86 11.52 6.09 -16.85
CA GLY A 86 12.41 7.25 -16.89
C GLY A 86 12.14 8.33 -15.83
N TYR A 87 11.30 8.05 -14.81
CA TYR A 87 11.20 8.91 -13.64
C TYR A 87 12.41 8.75 -12.71
N GLY A 88 12.77 9.82 -11.99
CA GLY A 88 13.66 9.70 -10.84
C GLY A 88 12.86 9.20 -9.64
N VAL A 89 13.37 8.20 -8.91
CA VAL A 89 12.66 7.61 -7.76
C VAL A 89 13.60 7.48 -6.57
N ASP A 90 13.26 8.17 -5.48
CA ASP A 90 13.85 7.96 -4.16
C ASP A 90 12.87 7.16 -3.28
N ARG A 91 13.40 6.20 -2.52
CA ARG A 91 12.63 5.38 -1.57
C ARG A 91 12.91 5.86 -0.16
N TYR A 92 11.87 6.25 0.57
CA TYR A 92 11.97 6.71 1.95
C TYR A 92 11.35 5.71 2.92
N ALA A 93 11.81 5.74 4.18
CA ALA A 93 11.21 4.98 5.26
C ALA A 93 10.47 5.92 6.22
N GLY A 94 9.25 5.54 6.58
CA GLY A 94 8.37 6.26 7.49
C GLY A 94 7.97 5.47 8.73
N ARG A 95 7.52 6.20 9.75
CA ARG A 95 6.89 5.70 10.98
C ARG A 95 5.38 5.87 10.86
N VAL A 96 4.62 4.81 10.90
CA VAL A 96 3.15 4.88 10.91
C VAL A 96 2.70 5.43 12.26
N VAL A 97 2.06 6.60 12.23
CA VAL A 97 1.47 7.26 13.41
C VAL A 97 -0.06 7.26 13.37
N TRP A 98 -0.64 6.66 12.35
CA TRP A 98 -2.07 6.49 12.19
C TRP A 98 -2.69 5.80 13.41
N MET A 99 -3.66 6.45 14.05
CA MET A 99 -4.34 5.97 15.26
C MET A 99 -3.42 5.70 16.46
N SER A 100 -2.19 6.24 16.46
CA SER A 100 -1.31 6.17 17.63
C SER A 100 -1.78 7.11 18.74
N GLU A 101 -1.55 6.73 20.00
CA GLU A 101 -1.86 7.59 21.13
C GLU A 101 -0.84 8.75 21.21
N PRO A 102 -1.30 9.99 21.44
CA PRO A 102 -0.40 11.12 21.65
C PRO A 102 0.55 10.86 22.82
N GLY A 103 1.85 11.03 22.61
CA GLY A 103 2.89 10.80 23.63
C GLY A 103 3.23 9.32 23.88
N GLY A 104 2.68 8.41 23.09
CA GLY A 104 3.06 7.00 23.12
C GLY A 104 4.50 6.75 22.63
N PRO A 105 5.00 5.50 22.74
CA PRO A 105 6.32 5.14 22.26
C PRO A 105 6.43 5.34 20.75
N LEU A 106 7.58 5.80 20.27
CA LEU A 106 7.85 5.97 18.84
C LEU A 106 7.73 4.63 18.11
N PRO A 107 6.86 4.52 17.08
CA PRO A 107 6.78 3.31 16.27
C PRO A 107 8.05 3.13 15.42
N ALA A 108 8.36 1.91 15.04
CA ALA A 108 9.48 1.62 14.15
C ALA A 108 9.23 2.21 12.75
N ARG A 109 10.31 2.43 11.99
CA ARG A 109 10.22 2.85 10.58
C ARG A 109 9.88 1.64 9.71
N THR A 110 8.61 1.34 9.60
CA THR A 110 8.08 0.14 8.95
C THR A 110 7.17 0.43 7.77
N HIS A 111 7.23 1.65 7.23
CA HIS A 111 6.49 2.04 6.03
C HIS A 111 7.44 2.56 4.96
N GLN A 112 7.30 2.07 3.73
CA GLN A 112 8.02 2.57 2.57
C GLN A 112 7.11 3.53 1.79
N VAL A 113 7.70 4.65 1.35
CA VAL A 113 7.03 5.65 0.49
C VAL A 113 8.01 6.12 -0.59
N LEU A 114 7.50 6.65 -1.71
CA LEU A 114 8.30 7.12 -2.84
C LEU A 114 8.28 8.64 -2.94
N ALA A 115 9.44 9.23 -3.26
CA ALA A 115 9.53 10.58 -3.80
C ALA A 115 9.92 10.48 -5.27
N VAL A 116 9.09 11.03 -6.14
CA VAL A 116 9.20 10.88 -7.59
C VAL A 116 9.54 12.22 -8.23
N THR A 117 10.56 12.23 -9.06
CA THR A 117 10.95 13.36 -9.91
C THR A 117 10.44 13.13 -11.32
N VAL A 118 9.61 14.04 -11.82
CA VAL A 118 9.15 14.05 -13.21
C VAL A 118 10.17 14.78 -14.06
N PRO A 119 10.69 14.20 -15.16
CA PRO A 119 11.67 14.85 -16.00
C PRO A 119 11.20 16.22 -16.51
N GLY A 120 12.05 17.24 -16.36
CA GLY A 120 11.74 18.61 -16.83
C GLY A 120 10.78 19.39 -15.92
N VAL A 121 10.27 18.81 -14.84
CA VAL A 121 9.43 19.49 -13.86
C VAL A 121 10.23 19.75 -12.59
N ALA A 122 10.13 20.96 -12.05
CA ALA A 122 10.78 21.31 -10.80
C ALA A 122 10.05 20.68 -9.61
N GLY A 123 10.81 20.29 -8.58
CA GLY A 123 10.27 19.67 -7.36
C GLY A 123 10.14 18.16 -7.46
N ARG A 124 9.62 17.58 -6.41
CA ARG A 124 9.35 16.13 -6.28
C ARG A 124 7.92 15.92 -5.81
N GLN A 125 7.35 14.79 -6.18
CA GLN A 125 6.02 14.40 -5.75
C GLN A 125 6.09 13.19 -4.81
N LEU A 126 5.33 13.23 -3.73
CA LEU A 126 5.10 12.09 -2.86
C LEU A 126 4.12 11.14 -3.54
N VAL A 127 4.49 9.87 -3.60
CA VAL A 127 3.68 8.78 -4.13
C VAL A 127 3.66 7.65 -3.12
N ASP A 128 2.47 7.18 -2.78
CA ASP A 128 2.28 6.05 -1.87
C ASP A 128 1.06 5.24 -2.27
N VAL A 129 1.28 4.06 -2.83
CA VAL A 129 0.24 3.09 -3.21
C VAL A 129 0.14 1.93 -2.22
N GLY A 130 0.86 2.02 -1.08
CA GLY A 130 1.05 0.92 -0.15
C GLY A 130 0.58 1.19 1.29
N PHE A 131 -0.14 2.28 1.58
CA PHE A 131 -0.64 2.54 2.94
C PHE A 131 -1.93 1.78 3.28
N GLY A 132 -2.41 0.95 2.39
CA GLY A 132 -3.64 0.20 2.59
C GLY A 132 -4.88 1.08 2.42
N GLY A 133 -5.81 1.03 3.39
CA GLY A 133 -7.11 1.68 3.26
C GLY A 133 -7.09 3.20 3.12
N GLN A 134 -6.03 3.85 3.55
CA GLN A 134 -5.89 5.32 3.49
C GLN A 134 -4.73 5.74 2.57
N THR A 135 -4.37 4.91 1.60
CA THR A 135 -3.30 5.19 0.64
C THR A 135 -3.60 6.43 -0.22
N LEU A 136 -2.55 7.14 -0.66
CA LEU A 136 -2.67 8.25 -1.61
C LEU A 136 -3.32 7.77 -2.92
N THR A 137 -4.28 8.54 -3.42
CA THR A 137 -4.97 8.22 -4.68
C THR A 137 -4.53 9.09 -5.86
N SER A 138 -3.67 10.05 -5.58
CA SER A 138 -2.95 10.86 -6.57
C SER A 138 -1.58 11.22 -6.01
N PRO A 139 -0.56 11.46 -6.84
CA PRO A 139 0.66 12.10 -6.38
C PRO A 139 0.37 13.48 -5.76
N ILE A 140 1.14 13.89 -4.76
CA ILE A 140 1.08 15.24 -4.19
C ILE A 140 2.48 15.84 -4.16
N ASP A 141 2.59 17.15 -4.28
CA ASP A 141 3.89 17.84 -4.22
C ASP A 141 4.48 17.75 -2.81
N LEU A 142 5.81 17.57 -2.72
CA LEU A 142 6.56 17.62 -1.47
C LEU A 142 6.68 19.07 -0.97
N THR A 143 5.53 19.69 -0.71
CA THR A 143 5.42 21.09 -0.24
C THR A 143 4.63 21.12 1.07
N VAL A 144 5.25 21.70 2.11
CA VAL A 144 4.65 21.78 3.46
C VAL A 144 3.56 22.83 3.51
N GLY A 145 2.49 22.55 4.27
CA GLY A 145 1.43 23.49 4.61
C GLY A 145 0.40 23.75 3.51
N VAL A 146 0.49 23.04 2.38
CA VAL A 146 -0.47 23.17 1.27
C VAL A 146 -1.45 22.01 1.29
N GLU A 147 -2.73 22.30 1.29
CA GLU A 147 -3.79 21.31 1.07
C GLU A 147 -3.82 20.94 -0.41
N GLN A 148 -3.74 19.65 -0.70
CA GLN A 148 -3.65 19.13 -2.07
C GLN A 148 -4.80 18.14 -2.31
N PRO A 149 -5.66 18.42 -3.30
CA PRO A 149 -6.75 17.54 -3.65
C PRO A 149 -6.22 16.24 -4.26
N THR A 150 -6.89 15.14 -3.95
CA THR A 150 -6.66 13.86 -4.63
C THR A 150 -7.99 13.36 -5.24
N ARG A 151 -8.00 12.15 -5.78
CA ARG A 151 -9.24 11.54 -6.32
C ARG A 151 -10.29 11.26 -5.23
N HIS A 152 -9.89 11.25 -3.95
CA HIS A 152 -10.79 11.05 -2.80
C HIS A 152 -10.71 12.25 -1.86
N GLU A 153 -10.14 12.07 -0.68
CA GLU A 153 -9.95 13.14 0.28
C GLU A 153 -8.69 13.95 -0.01
N PRO A 154 -8.61 15.23 0.41
CA PRO A 154 -7.38 15.99 0.32
C PRO A 154 -6.34 15.51 1.33
N TYR A 155 -5.07 15.74 0.97
CA TYR A 155 -3.90 15.48 1.79
C TYR A 155 -3.06 16.73 1.94
N ARG A 156 -2.20 16.75 2.94
CA ARG A 156 -1.18 17.78 3.12
C ARG A 156 0.05 17.20 3.80
N LEU A 157 1.16 17.92 3.68
CA LEU A 157 2.38 17.68 4.46
C LEU A 157 2.50 18.75 5.53
N THR A 158 2.89 18.35 6.73
CA THR A 158 3.24 19.23 7.85
C THR A 158 4.62 18.91 8.36
N GLU A 159 5.24 19.84 9.11
CA GLU A 159 6.49 19.58 9.78
C GLU A 159 6.25 18.64 10.97
N GLY A 160 7.05 17.58 11.06
CA GLY A 160 7.08 16.63 12.16
C GLY A 160 8.28 16.82 13.06
N THR A 161 8.49 15.88 13.97
CA THR A 161 9.62 15.91 14.91
C THR A 161 10.95 15.54 14.24
N GLU A 162 10.94 14.56 13.34
CA GLU A 162 12.12 14.06 12.64
C GLU A 162 12.10 14.39 11.12
N GLY A 163 10.97 14.84 10.57
CA GLY A 163 10.81 15.08 9.15
C GLY A 163 9.43 15.60 8.77
N LEU A 164 8.85 15.06 7.75
CA LEU A 164 7.54 15.45 7.23
C LEU A 164 6.47 14.46 7.68
N VAL A 165 5.31 14.97 8.05
CA VAL A 165 4.12 14.16 8.36
C VAL A 165 3.12 14.27 7.23
N LEU A 166 2.72 13.13 6.68
CA LEU A 166 1.58 13.07 5.78
C LEU A 166 0.29 13.02 6.60
N GLU A 167 -0.62 13.93 6.29
CA GLU A 167 -1.97 13.97 6.86
C GLU A 167 -3.03 13.85 5.78
N ALA A 168 -4.11 13.12 6.08
CA ALA A 168 -5.32 13.04 5.26
C ALA A 168 -6.50 13.72 5.96
N GLN A 169 -7.38 14.36 5.21
CA GLN A 169 -8.62 14.92 5.77
C GLN A 169 -9.72 13.85 5.81
N VAL A 170 -9.78 13.12 6.91
CA VAL A 170 -10.78 12.06 7.10
C VAL A 170 -12.00 12.62 7.82
N ARG A 171 -13.17 12.58 7.17
CA ARG A 171 -14.44 13.12 7.71
C ARG A 171 -14.33 14.56 8.20
N GLY A 172 -13.62 15.39 7.44
CA GLY A 172 -13.43 16.81 7.76
C GLY A 172 -12.37 17.10 8.84
N THR A 173 -11.67 16.07 9.34
CA THR A 173 -10.61 16.23 10.35
C THR A 173 -9.29 15.76 9.79
N TRP A 174 -8.25 16.55 9.96
CA TRP A 174 -6.88 16.15 9.59
C TRP A 174 -6.36 15.06 10.53
N GLN A 175 -5.87 13.99 9.95
CA GLN A 175 -5.37 12.81 10.64
C GLN A 175 -3.96 12.51 10.14
N ALA A 176 -2.99 12.45 11.04
CA ALA A 176 -1.64 12.04 10.72
C ALA A 176 -1.60 10.55 10.35
N LEU A 177 -0.95 10.21 9.24
CA LEU A 177 -0.80 8.85 8.76
C LEU A 177 0.58 8.30 9.10
N TYR A 178 1.62 8.97 8.66
CA TYR A 178 3.01 8.60 8.94
C TYR A 178 3.95 9.80 8.88
N GLU A 179 5.05 9.70 9.61
CA GLU A 179 6.16 10.63 9.57
C GLU A 179 7.34 9.99 8.83
N PHE A 180 7.98 10.73 7.91
CA PHE A 180 9.12 10.25 7.14
C PHE A 180 10.19 11.32 6.97
N THR A 181 11.43 10.90 6.74
CA THR A 181 12.54 11.80 6.40
C THR A 181 12.84 11.72 4.91
N GLU A 182 13.25 12.83 4.31
CA GLU A 182 13.65 12.89 2.90
C GLU A 182 15.05 12.31 2.64
N LYS A 183 15.40 11.27 3.38
CA LYS A 183 16.67 10.55 3.24
C LYS A 183 16.43 9.23 2.51
N PRO A 184 16.93 9.06 1.28
CA PRO A 184 16.81 7.81 0.55
C PRO A 184 17.38 6.63 1.36
N GLN A 185 16.65 5.52 1.33
CA GLN A 185 17.04 4.27 1.98
C GLN A 185 17.55 3.28 0.93
N PRO A 186 18.68 2.61 1.17
CA PRO A 186 19.11 1.51 0.35
C PRO A 186 18.14 0.33 0.48
N ARG A 187 18.02 -0.49 -0.56
CA ARG A 187 17.10 -1.62 -0.58
C ARG A 187 17.24 -2.55 0.62
N ILE A 188 18.47 -2.81 1.06
CA ILE A 188 18.72 -3.70 2.20
C ILE A 188 18.05 -3.22 3.50
N ASP A 189 18.00 -1.91 3.75
CA ASP A 189 17.34 -1.37 4.95
C ASP A 189 15.81 -1.54 4.87
N LEU A 190 15.25 -1.43 3.66
CA LEU A 190 13.84 -1.69 3.40
C LEU A 190 13.51 -3.18 3.54
N GLU A 191 14.38 -4.07 3.07
CA GLU A 191 14.26 -5.52 3.22
C GLU A 191 14.28 -5.93 4.71
N VAL A 192 15.15 -5.32 5.53
CA VAL A 192 15.16 -5.51 6.99
C VAL A 192 13.86 -5.06 7.63
N GLY A 193 13.33 -3.89 7.23
CA GLY A 193 12.03 -3.40 7.71
C GLY A 193 10.88 -4.34 7.31
N SER A 194 10.87 -4.80 6.06
CA SER A 194 9.89 -5.75 5.53
C SER A 194 9.95 -7.10 6.27
N TRP A 195 11.16 -7.63 6.46
CA TRP A 195 11.36 -8.86 7.23
C TRP A 195 10.83 -8.74 8.67
N TYR A 196 11.13 -7.63 9.35
CA TYR A 196 10.59 -7.38 10.69
C TYR A 196 9.05 -7.37 10.71
N VAL A 197 8.43 -6.65 9.79
CA VAL A 197 6.96 -6.54 9.68
C VAL A 197 6.33 -7.89 9.41
N SER A 198 6.94 -8.72 8.56
CA SER A 198 6.39 -10.01 8.15
C SER A 198 6.66 -11.17 9.13
N THR A 199 7.60 -11.01 10.09
CA THR A 199 8.02 -12.13 10.95
C THR A 199 7.94 -11.85 12.44
N HIS A 200 7.95 -10.57 12.87
CA HIS A 200 7.94 -10.25 14.29
C HIS A 200 6.60 -10.66 14.93
N PRO A 201 6.59 -11.45 16.03
CA PRO A 201 5.37 -12.02 16.59
C PRO A 201 4.37 -10.98 17.12
N ALA A 202 4.80 -9.77 17.45
CA ALA A 202 3.92 -8.66 17.81
C ALA A 202 3.48 -7.79 16.60
N SER A 203 3.87 -8.14 15.40
CA SER A 203 3.44 -7.43 14.20
C SER A 203 1.97 -7.68 13.92
N HIS A 204 1.20 -6.60 13.70
CA HIS A 204 -0.20 -6.71 13.28
C HIS A 204 -0.37 -7.45 11.96
N PHE A 205 0.67 -7.48 11.12
CA PHE A 205 0.66 -8.23 9.87
C PHE A 205 0.80 -9.74 10.07
N VAL A 206 1.33 -10.17 11.21
CA VAL A 206 1.44 -11.59 11.59
C VAL A 206 0.21 -12.06 12.39
N THR A 207 -0.33 -11.17 13.23
CA THR A 207 -1.36 -11.52 14.22
C THR A 207 -2.79 -11.23 13.75
N GLY A 208 -3.00 -10.44 12.70
CA GLY A 208 -4.34 -10.08 12.23
C GLY A 208 -4.43 -10.05 10.71
N LEU A 209 -5.58 -10.46 10.18
CA LEU A 209 -5.86 -10.41 8.75
C LEU A 209 -6.31 -9.01 8.35
N THR A 210 -5.71 -8.47 7.28
CA THR A 210 -6.14 -7.21 6.67
C THR A 210 -6.08 -7.28 5.15
N ALA A 211 -7.06 -6.65 4.50
CA ALA A 211 -7.01 -6.36 3.06
C ALA A 211 -7.65 -4.99 2.78
N ALA A 212 -7.15 -4.29 1.78
CA ALA A 212 -7.72 -3.04 1.34
C ALA A 212 -7.66 -2.90 -0.19
N LEU A 213 -8.64 -2.20 -0.75
CA LEU A 213 -8.67 -1.85 -2.17
C LEU A 213 -9.28 -0.47 -2.31
N VAL A 214 -8.74 0.33 -3.22
CA VAL A 214 -9.25 1.68 -3.49
C VAL A 214 -9.72 1.75 -4.94
N THR A 215 -11.03 1.88 -5.12
CA THR A 215 -11.66 2.09 -6.43
C THR A 215 -11.86 3.58 -6.69
N ASP A 216 -12.37 3.97 -7.85
CA ASP A 216 -12.60 5.38 -8.17
C ASP A 216 -13.61 6.05 -7.26
N ASP A 217 -14.53 5.29 -6.67
CA ASP A 217 -15.66 5.78 -5.87
C ASP A 217 -15.63 5.35 -4.40
N ALA A 218 -14.75 4.43 -4.01
CA ALA A 218 -14.78 3.85 -2.67
C ALA A 218 -13.42 3.38 -2.16
N ARG A 219 -13.30 3.33 -0.85
CA ARG A 219 -12.24 2.63 -0.11
C ARG A 219 -12.82 1.42 0.59
N TRP A 220 -12.30 0.25 0.28
CA TRP A 220 -12.71 -1.04 0.84
C TRP A 220 -11.68 -1.50 1.85
N ASN A 221 -12.06 -1.69 3.10
CA ASN A 221 -11.16 -2.03 4.18
C ASN A 221 -11.68 -3.26 4.94
N LEU A 222 -10.98 -4.37 4.84
CA LEU A 222 -11.21 -5.58 5.62
C LEU A 222 -10.21 -5.63 6.77
N ARG A 223 -10.71 -5.83 7.98
CA ARG A 223 -9.89 -6.11 9.17
C ARG A 223 -10.53 -7.23 9.98
N GLY A 224 -9.89 -8.39 9.99
CA GLY A 224 -10.49 -9.62 10.55
C GLY A 224 -11.84 -9.90 9.93
N ARG A 225 -12.91 -9.89 10.74
CA ARG A 225 -14.31 -10.12 10.31
C ARG A 225 -15.00 -8.88 9.73
N ASN A 226 -14.40 -7.70 9.85
CA ASN A 226 -15.10 -6.45 9.60
C ASN A 226 -14.67 -5.85 8.27
N LEU A 227 -15.62 -5.72 7.36
CA LEU A 227 -15.49 -4.98 6.11
C LEU A 227 -16.13 -3.60 6.28
N ALA A 228 -15.39 -2.56 6.02
CA ALA A 228 -15.88 -1.18 5.93
C ALA A 228 -15.70 -0.68 4.51
N VAL A 229 -16.77 -0.11 3.92
CA VAL A 229 -16.75 0.53 2.60
C VAL A 229 -17.05 2.01 2.80
N HIS A 230 -16.08 2.84 2.49
CA HIS A 230 -16.20 4.31 2.56
C HIS A 230 -16.48 4.86 1.17
N ARG A 231 -17.61 5.54 0.99
CA ARG A 231 -18.04 6.10 -0.29
C ARG A 231 -18.74 7.43 -0.07
N ALA A 232 -18.29 8.48 -0.75
CA ALA A 232 -18.94 9.81 -0.73
C ALA A 232 -19.31 10.30 0.68
N GLY A 233 -18.38 10.17 1.64
CA GLY A 233 -18.57 10.61 3.04
C GLY A 233 -19.40 9.65 3.92
N THR A 234 -19.97 8.58 3.36
CA THR A 234 -20.69 7.53 4.10
C THR A 234 -19.80 6.32 4.37
N THR A 235 -20.20 5.51 5.36
CA THR A 235 -19.50 4.26 5.67
C THR A 235 -20.52 3.15 5.86
N GLU A 236 -20.44 2.15 5.01
CA GLU A 236 -21.16 0.89 5.16
C GLU A 236 -20.26 -0.11 5.88
N LYS A 237 -20.82 -0.84 6.85
CA LYS A 237 -20.09 -1.86 7.62
C LYS A 237 -20.78 -3.21 7.51
N THR A 238 -20.01 -4.23 7.18
CA THR A 238 -20.43 -5.62 7.18
C THR A 238 -19.52 -6.40 8.12
N ARG A 239 -20.11 -7.22 8.98
CA ARG A 239 -19.38 -8.19 9.81
C ARG A 239 -19.67 -9.58 9.29
N PHE A 240 -18.63 -10.30 8.94
CA PHE A 240 -18.71 -11.69 8.51
C PHE A 240 -18.77 -12.63 9.71
N ASP A 241 -19.61 -13.64 9.65
CA ASP A 241 -19.80 -14.61 10.75
C ASP A 241 -18.81 -15.78 10.65
N THR A 242 -18.41 -16.16 9.43
CA THR A 242 -17.60 -17.36 9.17
C THR A 242 -16.31 -17.04 8.38
N ALA A 243 -15.33 -17.96 8.49
CA ALA A 243 -14.10 -17.89 7.70
C ALA A 243 -14.39 -17.95 6.18
N ASP A 244 -15.37 -18.77 5.75
CA ASP A 244 -15.77 -18.88 4.35
C ASP A 244 -16.21 -17.55 3.76
N GLN A 245 -16.98 -16.75 4.52
CA GLN A 245 -17.40 -15.42 4.07
C GLN A 245 -16.22 -14.47 3.92
N VAL A 246 -15.24 -14.54 4.83
CA VAL A 246 -14.01 -13.72 4.74
C VAL A 246 -13.16 -14.16 3.55
N VAL A 247 -12.97 -15.46 3.34
CA VAL A 247 -12.24 -16.00 2.17
C VAL A 247 -12.95 -15.62 0.87
N ALA A 248 -14.28 -15.73 0.82
CA ALA A 248 -15.05 -15.27 -0.33
C ALA A 248 -14.88 -13.75 -0.60
N ALA A 249 -14.78 -12.93 0.45
CA ALA A 249 -14.51 -11.50 0.30
C ALA A 249 -13.10 -11.25 -0.26
N LEU A 250 -12.07 -11.96 0.24
CA LEU A 250 -10.70 -11.84 -0.29
C LEU A 250 -10.67 -12.15 -1.80
N THR A 251 -11.37 -13.18 -2.26
CA THR A 251 -11.38 -13.57 -3.66
C THR A 251 -12.30 -12.68 -4.51
N ASN A 252 -13.55 -12.48 -4.10
CA ASN A 252 -14.57 -11.86 -4.95
C ASN A 252 -14.57 -10.34 -4.89
N THR A 253 -14.27 -9.76 -3.69
CA THR A 253 -14.28 -8.31 -3.49
C THR A 253 -12.90 -7.71 -3.75
N PHE A 254 -11.85 -8.33 -3.22
CA PHE A 254 -10.48 -7.82 -3.37
C PHE A 254 -9.76 -8.41 -4.59
N GLY A 255 -10.30 -9.45 -5.23
CA GLY A 255 -9.72 -10.06 -6.43
C GLY A 255 -8.38 -10.76 -6.19
N ILE A 256 -8.14 -11.23 -4.96
CA ILE A 256 -6.90 -11.92 -4.58
C ILE A 256 -6.99 -13.37 -5.03
N ASP A 257 -6.01 -13.84 -5.80
CA ASP A 257 -5.86 -15.25 -6.11
C ASP A 257 -5.23 -15.98 -4.91
N LEU A 258 -5.97 -16.91 -4.34
CA LEU A 258 -5.55 -17.67 -3.16
C LEU A 258 -4.93 -19.04 -3.50
N THR A 259 -4.88 -19.42 -4.78
CA THR A 259 -4.42 -20.77 -5.21
C THR A 259 -2.99 -21.06 -4.81
N ASP A 260 -2.13 -20.03 -4.80
CA ASP A 260 -0.71 -20.13 -4.44
C ASP A 260 -0.41 -19.81 -2.96
N VAL A 261 -1.42 -19.51 -2.16
CA VAL A 261 -1.22 -19.24 -0.71
C VAL A 261 -1.08 -20.55 0.06
N ALA A 262 -2.08 -21.41 -0.04
CA ALA A 262 -2.12 -22.75 0.55
C ALA A 262 -3.32 -23.53 -0.01
N ALA A 263 -3.42 -24.82 0.33
CA ALA A 263 -4.62 -25.60 0.02
C ALA A 263 -5.88 -24.96 0.63
N PRO A 264 -7.06 -25.03 -0.03
CA PRO A 264 -8.26 -24.29 0.41
C PRO A 264 -8.70 -24.56 1.84
N ASP A 265 -8.56 -25.79 2.32
CA ASP A 265 -8.87 -26.20 3.70
C ASP A 265 -7.88 -25.59 4.70
N VAL A 266 -6.61 -25.45 4.33
CA VAL A 266 -5.58 -24.78 5.13
C VAL A 266 -5.86 -23.29 5.22
N VAL A 267 -6.27 -22.66 4.10
CA VAL A 267 -6.65 -21.25 4.07
C VAL A 267 -7.84 -21.01 5.02
N LEU A 268 -8.90 -21.78 4.90
CA LEU A 268 -10.08 -21.67 5.76
C LEU A 268 -9.73 -21.86 7.24
N THR A 269 -8.96 -22.89 7.56
CA THR A 269 -8.51 -23.17 8.93
C THR A 269 -7.72 -22.00 9.51
N ARG A 270 -6.73 -21.50 8.76
CA ARG A 270 -5.88 -20.39 9.23
C ARG A 270 -6.67 -19.09 9.41
N VAL A 271 -7.53 -18.76 8.45
CA VAL A 271 -8.42 -17.60 8.56
C VAL A 271 -9.32 -17.75 9.79
N GLY A 272 -9.94 -18.92 10.01
CA GLY A 272 -10.74 -19.19 11.22
C GLY A 272 -9.98 -18.91 12.51
N GLN A 273 -8.77 -19.43 12.65
CA GLN A 273 -7.90 -19.17 13.80
C GLN A 273 -7.63 -17.69 14.06
N LEU A 274 -7.39 -16.90 13.00
CA LEU A 274 -7.16 -15.46 13.12
C LEU A 274 -8.43 -14.68 13.50
N LEU A 275 -9.60 -15.21 13.18
CA LEU A 275 -10.87 -14.59 13.50
C LEU A 275 -11.32 -14.88 14.94
N ASP A 276 -10.80 -15.91 15.57
CA ASP A 276 -11.15 -16.35 16.93
C ASP A 276 -10.11 -15.90 17.98
N ALA A 277 -8.97 -15.33 17.53
CA ALA A 277 -7.91 -14.75 18.37
C ALA A 277 -8.23 -13.30 18.79
#